data_88e51748557c52f8e634858ea5fc72ce
#
_entry.id   88e51748557c52f8e634858ea5fc72ce
#
_cell.length_a   1.000
_cell.length_b   1.000
_cell.length_c   1.000
_cell.angle_alpha   90.00
_cell.angle_beta   90.00
_cell.angle_gamma   90.00
#
_symmetry.space_group_name_H-M   'P 1'
#
loop_
_entity.id
_entity.type
_entity.pdbx_description
1 polymer ?
#
loop_
_entity_poly.entity_id
_entity_poly.type
_entity_poly.pdbx_seq_one_letter_code
_entity_poly.pdbx_strand_id
1 'polypeptide(L)'
;MSDEQTTDARHISDTERIRQVDLQKEMQRSYLDYAMSVIVGRALPDVRDGLKPVHRRVLYAMYDGGYRPTSSFSKSSRVVGEVMGNYHPHGDAAIYDALARLVQPWSLRYPLVAGQGNFGTPGNLGPAAPRYTCLLYTSDAADE
;
A
#
# COMPACT_ATOMS: atom_id res chain seq x y z
N MET A 1 9.82 -50.04 48.39
CA MET A 1 8.51 -49.72 48.88
C MET A 1 8.42 -48.24 48.76
N SER A 2 7.93 -47.92 47.72
CA SER A 2 6.72 -47.44 47.08
C SER A 2 6.92 -46.01 46.59
N ASP A 3 7.34 -45.92 45.39
CA ASP A 3 7.22 -44.68 44.60
C ASP A 3 5.85 -44.67 43.96
N GLU A 4 5.06 -43.70 44.29
CA GLU A 4 3.79 -43.49 43.64
C GLU A 4 3.63 -42.04 43.22
N GLN A 5 3.76 -41.87 41.91
CA GLN A 5 2.89 -41.07 41.07
C GLN A 5 2.74 -39.57 41.34
N THR A 6 3.52 -38.83 40.58
CA THR A 6 3.16 -37.45 40.25
C THR A 6 3.11 -37.29 38.72
N THR A 7 2.14 -37.86 38.12
CA THR A 7 1.74 -37.59 36.73
C THR A 7 0.25 -37.42 36.74
N ASP A 8 -0.23 -36.20 36.82
CA ASP A 8 -1.46 -35.77 36.15
C ASP A 8 -1.91 -34.36 36.56
N ALA A 9 -1.25 -33.37 36.13
CA ALA A 9 -1.77 -32.00 36.30
C ALA A 9 -1.66 -31.12 35.04
N ARG A 10 -1.26 -31.66 33.90
CA ARG A 10 -1.07 -30.84 32.66
C ARG A 10 -2.06 -31.13 31.54
N HIS A 11 -2.99 -32.02 31.74
CA HIS A 11 -3.87 -32.45 30.63
C HIS A 11 -5.30 -31.90 30.69
N ILE A 12 -5.66 -31.10 31.70
CA ILE A 12 -7.04 -30.60 31.87
C ILE A 12 -7.25 -29.18 31.28
N SER A 13 -6.18 -28.45 30.97
CA SER A 13 -6.31 -27.05 30.53
C SER A 13 -6.52 -26.85 29.03
N ASP A 14 -6.26 -27.84 28.19
CA ASP A 14 -6.35 -27.67 26.73
C ASP A 14 -7.75 -27.92 26.15
N THR A 15 -8.57 -28.69 26.84
CA THR A 15 -9.96 -28.97 26.38
C THR A 15 -10.92 -27.81 26.61
N GLU A 16 -10.66 -26.95 27.57
CA GLU A 16 -11.49 -25.75 27.83
C GLU A 16 -11.29 -24.60 26.81
N ARG A 17 -10.24 -24.66 25.97
CA ARG A 17 -9.96 -23.65 24.94
C ARG A 17 -10.55 -23.97 23.58
N ILE A 18 -11.07 -25.16 23.38
CA ILE A 18 -11.68 -25.54 22.09
C ILE A 18 -13.09 -24.96 22.03
N ARG A 19 -13.25 -23.91 21.24
CA ARG A 19 -14.55 -23.32 20.92
C ARG A 19 -15.11 -23.98 19.67
N GLN A 20 -16.28 -24.59 19.78
CA GLN A 20 -17.00 -25.06 18.60
C GLN A 20 -17.53 -23.86 17.84
N VAL A 21 -17.14 -23.73 16.58
CA VAL A 21 -17.55 -22.66 15.68
C VAL A 21 -18.17 -23.27 14.45
N ASP A 22 -19.32 -22.75 14.04
CA ASP A 22 -19.94 -23.10 12.77
C ASP A 22 -19.06 -22.55 11.64
N LEU A 23 -18.46 -23.46 10.86
CA LEU A 23 -17.54 -23.14 9.79
C LEU A 23 -18.14 -22.14 8.78
N GLN A 24 -19.41 -22.32 8.44
CA GLN A 24 -20.09 -21.44 7.48
C GLN A 24 -20.20 -20.01 8.01
N LYS A 25 -20.58 -19.83 9.27
CA LYS A 25 -20.70 -18.52 9.91
C LYS A 25 -19.34 -17.84 10.07
N GLU A 26 -18.33 -18.62 10.43
CA GLU A 26 -16.97 -18.09 10.59
C GLU A 26 -16.38 -17.65 9.24
N MET A 27 -16.58 -18.44 8.19
CA MET A 27 -16.16 -18.06 6.85
C MET A 27 -16.87 -16.79 6.35
N GLN A 28 -18.20 -16.69 6.55
CA GLN A 28 -18.95 -15.49 6.18
C GLN A 28 -18.42 -14.25 6.92
N ARG A 29 -18.22 -14.37 8.23
CA ARG A 29 -17.71 -13.26 9.05
C ARG A 29 -16.31 -12.84 8.61
N SER A 30 -15.39 -13.79 8.48
CA SER A 30 -14.03 -13.52 8.06
C SER A 30 -13.96 -12.90 6.67
N TYR A 31 -14.83 -13.36 5.74
CA TYR A 31 -14.92 -12.77 4.41
C TYR A 31 -15.45 -11.33 4.42
N LEU A 32 -16.48 -11.06 5.23
CA LEU A 32 -17.01 -9.70 5.41
C LEU A 32 -15.97 -8.77 6.05
N ASP A 33 -15.30 -9.23 7.09
CA ASP A 33 -14.25 -8.45 7.77
C ASP A 33 -13.09 -8.13 6.80
N TYR A 34 -12.68 -9.11 5.98
CA TYR A 34 -11.69 -8.90 4.93
C TYR A 34 -12.19 -7.89 3.87
N ALA A 35 -13.40 -8.06 3.35
CA ALA A 35 -13.98 -7.18 2.36
C ALA A 35 -14.11 -5.73 2.89
N MET A 36 -14.56 -5.56 4.13
CA MET A 36 -14.64 -4.25 4.78
C MET A 36 -13.27 -3.62 4.97
N SER A 37 -12.27 -4.39 5.39
CA SER A 37 -10.89 -3.91 5.53
C SER A 37 -10.31 -3.43 4.20
N VAL A 38 -10.55 -4.17 3.11
CA VAL A 38 -10.10 -3.78 1.76
C VAL A 38 -10.83 -2.53 1.28
N ILE A 39 -12.14 -2.44 1.47
CA ILE A 39 -12.94 -1.28 1.02
C ILE A 39 -12.51 -0.02 1.78
N VAL A 40 -12.56 -0.06 3.11
CA VAL A 40 -12.31 1.13 3.95
C VAL A 40 -10.83 1.50 3.99
N GLY A 41 -9.95 0.51 4.14
CA GLY A 41 -8.51 0.73 4.34
C GLY A 41 -7.67 0.84 3.07
N ARG A 42 -8.23 0.52 1.89
CA ARG A 42 -7.43 0.42 0.66
C ARG A 42 -8.08 1.02 -0.57
N ALA A 43 -9.37 0.75 -0.81
CA ALA A 43 -10.03 1.08 -2.07
C ALA A 43 -10.61 2.49 -2.12
N LEU A 44 -11.14 2.99 -1.00
CA LEU A 44 -11.77 4.31 -0.94
C LEU A 44 -10.74 5.43 -0.77
N PRO A 45 -10.86 6.50 -1.56
CA PRO A 45 -10.07 7.71 -1.35
C PRO A 45 -10.54 8.46 -0.10
N ASP A 46 -9.62 9.18 0.55
CA ASP A 46 -9.94 10.06 1.67
C ASP A 46 -10.80 11.24 1.19
N VAL A 47 -11.86 11.56 1.91
CA VAL A 47 -12.79 12.65 1.56
C VAL A 47 -12.13 14.04 1.58
N ARG A 48 -11.05 14.21 2.33
CA ARG A 48 -10.36 15.49 2.50
C ARG A 48 -9.47 15.84 1.31
N ASP A 49 -8.73 14.87 0.78
CA ASP A 49 -7.68 15.09 -0.24
C ASP A 49 -7.81 14.16 -1.46
N GLY A 50 -8.75 13.23 -1.46
CA GLY A 50 -8.96 12.28 -2.56
C GLY A 50 -7.87 11.22 -2.69
N LEU A 51 -6.93 11.14 -1.76
CA LEU A 51 -5.83 10.19 -1.83
C LEU A 51 -6.20 8.83 -1.25
N LYS A 52 -5.83 7.78 -1.95
CA LYS A 52 -5.83 6.42 -1.40
C LYS A 52 -4.59 6.22 -0.54
N PRO A 53 -4.59 5.25 0.38
CA PRO A 53 -3.42 4.96 1.23
C PRO A 53 -2.12 4.73 0.47
N VAL A 54 -2.17 4.09 -0.70
CA VAL A 54 -0.98 3.89 -1.55
C VAL A 54 -0.42 5.21 -2.07
N HIS A 55 -1.29 6.14 -2.51
CA HIS A 55 -0.86 7.46 -2.98
C HIS A 55 -0.15 8.23 -1.86
N ARG A 56 -0.72 8.23 -0.66
CA ARG A 56 -0.15 8.88 0.52
C ARG A 56 1.23 8.31 0.89
N ARG A 57 1.39 6.99 0.83
CA ARG A 57 2.69 6.34 1.09
C ARG A 57 3.73 6.68 0.03
N VAL A 58 3.33 6.76 -1.23
CA VAL A 58 4.21 7.18 -2.33
C VAL A 58 4.69 8.62 -2.13
N LEU A 59 3.77 9.54 -1.86
CA LEU A 59 4.10 10.96 -1.65
C LEU A 59 4.97 11.15 -0.39
N TYR A 60 4.66 10.44 0.69
CA TYR A 60 5.46 10.48 1.91
C TYR A 60 6.88 9.95 1.68
N ALA A 61 7.03 8.81 0.98
CA ALA A 61 8.33 8.27 0.64
C ALA A 61 9.15 9.22 -0.25
N MET A 62 8.50 9.90 -1.18
CA MET A 62 9.16 10.92 -2.01
C MET A 62 9.61 12.11 -1.18
N TYR A 63 8.80 12.56 -0.24
CA TYR A 63 9.15 13.65 0.67
C TYR A 63 10.33 13.28 1.58
N ASP A 64 10.26 12.11 2.22
CA ASP A 64 11.29 11.59 3.13
C ASP A 64 12.62 11.31 2.40
N GLY A 65 12.54 10.75 1.18
CA GLY A 65 13.68 10.50 0.30
C GLY A 65 14.28 11.76 -0.33
N GLY A 66 13.73 12.95 -0.05
CA GLY A 66 14.27 14.23 -0.52
C GLY A 66 14.05 14.52 -2.00
N TYR A 67 13.07 13.90 -2.65
CA TYR A 67 12.69 14.15 -4.06
C TYR A 67 11.91 15.47 -4.20
N ARG A 68 12.54 16.58 -3.83
CA ARG A 68 11.90 17.91 -3.77
C ARG A 68 11.88 18.61 -5.13
N PRO A 69 11.02 19.63 -5.34
CA PRO A 69 10.94 20.39 -6.58
C PRO A 69 12.27 21.01 -7.03
N THR A 70 13.13 21.33 -6.08
CA THR A 70 14.45 21.91 -6.31
C THR A 70 15.55 20.88 -6.60
N SER A 71 15.23 19.58 -6.49
CA SER A 71 16.19 18.50 -6.74
C SER A 71 16.18 18.06 -8.20
N SER A 72 17.13 17.23 -8.58
CA SER A 72 17.15 16.60 -9.91
C SER A 72 16.13 15.45 -10.00
N PHE A 73 15.64 15.20 -11.21
CA PHE A 73 14.77 14.06 -11.49
C PHE A 73 15.44 12.74 -11.12
N SER A 74 14.69 11.90 -10.42
CA SER A 74 15.12 10.55 -10.04
C SER A 74 14.37 9.48 -10.81
N LYS A 75 15.01 8.34 -11.08
CA LYS A 75 14.37 7.23 -11.78
C LYS A 75 13.19 6.69 -10.99
N SER A 76 12.07 6.44 -11.66
CA SER A 76 10.85 5.88 -11.05
C SER A 76 11.12 4.55 -10.35
N SER A 77 12.03 3.72 -10.89
CA SER A 77 12.43 2.45 -10.26
C SER A 77 13.05 2.63 -8.87
N ARG A 78 13.76 3.72 -8.63
CA ARG A 78 14.33 4.02 -7.30
C ARG A 78 13.23 4.37 -6.31
N VAL A 79 12.31 5.25 -6.69
CA VAL A 79 11.17 5.63 -5.85
C VAL A 79 10.29 4.42 -5.52
N VAL A 80 9.97 3.59 -6.53
CA VAL A 80 9.19 2.36 -6.33
C VAL A 80 9.89 1.41 -5.36
N GLY A 81 11.20 1.22 -5.49
CA GLY A 81 11.98 0.37 -4.59
C GLY A 81 11.96 0.86 -3.15
N GLU A 82 12.08 2.18 -2.94
CA GLU A 82 12.01 2.80 -1.62
C GLU A 82 10.63 2.67 -0.97
N VAL A 83 9.57 2.91 -1.74
CA VAL A 83 8.19 2.72 -1.28
C VAL A 83 7.94 1.26 -0.90
N MET A 84 8.37 0.32 -1.74
CA MET A 84 8.19 -1.11 -1.49
C MET A 84 8.96 -1.58 -0.26
N GLY A 85 10.19 -1.11 -0.08
CA GLY A 85 11.04 -1.54 1.03
C GLY A 85 10.59 -1.01 2.39
N ASN A 86 10.14 0.25 2.45
CA ASN A 86 9.95 0.93 3.72
C ASN A 86 8.48 1.17 4.10
N TYR A 87 7.56 1.30 3.12
CA TYR A 87 6.22 1.82 3.38
C TYR A 87 5.08 0.94 2.90
N HIS A 88 5.30 0.14 1.85
CA HIS A 88 4.22 -0.61 1.21
C HIS A 88 4.72 -1.97 0.70
N PRO A 89 4.68 -3.03 1.52
CA PRO A 89 5.18 -4.37 1.18
C PRO A 89 4.23 -5.10 0.20
N HIS A 90 4.06 -4.55 -1.00
CA HIS A 90 3.26 -5.10 -2.09
C HIS A 90 4.07 -5.10 -3.39
N GLY A 91 3.51 -5.67 -4.46
CA GLY A 91 4.21 -5.76 -5.74
C GLY A 91 4.57 -4.40 -6.36
N ASP A 92 5.74 -4.31 -6.94
CA ASP A 92 6.30 -3.13 -7.60
C ASP A 92 5.40 -2.57 -8.71
N ALA A 93 4.75 -3.44 -9.48
CA ALA A 93 3.83 -3.05 -10.55
C ALA A 93 2.66 -2.22 -10.01
N ALA A 94 2.03 -2.64 -8.90
CA ALA A 94 0.91 -1.91 -8.31
C ALA A 94 1.33 -0.53 -7.77
N ILE A 95 2.53 -0.45 -7.18
CA ILE A 95 3.10 0.82 -6.70
C ILE A 95 3.39 1.74 -7.89
N TYR A 96 3.99 1.20 -8.96
CA TYR A 96 4.31 1.98 -10.14
C TYR A 96 3.06 2.49 -10.87
N ASP A 97 2.01 1.68 -10.98
CA ASP A 97 0.73 2.09 -11.57
C ASP A 97 0.07 3.21 -10.78
N ALA A 98 0.12 3.15 -9.45
CA ALA A 98 -0.37 4.23 -8.60
C ALA A 98 0.46 5.51 -8.79
N LEU A 99 1.77 5.39 -8.84
CA LEU A 99 2.70 6.48 -9.07
C LEU A 99 2.50 7.15 -10.44
N ALA A 100 2.34 6.34 -11.50
CA ALA A 100 2.07 6.85 -12.84
C ALA A 100 0.79 7.71 -12.90
N ARG A 101 -0.26 7.32 -12.17
CA ARG A 101 -1.50 8.10 -12.09
C ARG A 101 -1.32 9.45 -11.41
N LEU A 102 -0.40 9.59 -10.46
CA LEU A 102 -0.08 10.87 -9.81
C LEU A 102 0.63 11.86 -10.75
N VAL A 103 1.23 11.34 -11.83
CA VAL A 103 1.92 12.14 -12.87
C VAL A 103 0.99 12.53 -14.01
N GLN A 104 -0.01 11.71 -14.31
CA GLN A 104 -0.88 11.86 -15.49
C GLN A 104 -1.81 13.06 -15.36
N PRO A 105 -1.75 14.05 -16.27
CA PRO A 105 -2.59 15.27 -16.19
C PRO A 105 -4.08 15.01 -16.41
N TRP A 106 -4.45 13.87 -17.02
CA TRP A 106 -5.86 13.47 -17.18
C TRP A 106 -6.41 12.65 -16.01
N SER A 107 -5.53 12.15 -15.12
CA SER A 107 -5.93 11.36 -13.96
C SER A 107 -6.20 12.22 -12.73
N LEU A 108 -5.52 13.34 -12.59
CA LEU A 108 -5.66 14.27 -11.47
C LEU A 108 -5.87 15.70 -12.00
N ARG A 109 -6.72 16.45 -11.31
CA ARG A 109 -6.92 17.88 -11.62
C ARG A 109 -5.61 18.67 -11.46
N TYR A 110 -4.85 18.37 -10.42
CA TYR A 110 -3.51 18.91 -10.16
C TYR A 110 -2.56 17.75 -10.00
N PRO A 111 -1.63 17.51 -10.93
CA PRO A 111 -0.61 16.49 -10.78
C PRO A 111 0.30 16.78 -9.57
N LEU A 112 0.41 15.82 -8.67
CA LEU A 112 1.21 15.94 -7.45
C LEU A 112 2.68 15.53 -7.66
N VAL A 113 2.97 14.94 -8.81
CA VAL A 113 4.30 14.48 -9.18
C VAL A 113 4.60 14.93 -10.60
N ALA A 114 5.73 15.60 -10.80
CA ALA A 114 6.25 15.89 -12.13
C ALA A 114 6.96 14.65 -12.68
N GLY A 115 6.66 14.29 -13.91
CA GLY A 115 7.28 13.16 -14.59
C GLY A 115 8.03 13.56 -15.83
N GLN A 116 9.12 12.86 -16.10
CA GLN A 116 9.87 12.94 -17.34
C GLN A 116 9.91 11.56 -18.00
N GLY A 117 9.44 11.47 -19.22
CA GLY A 117 9.29 10.22 -19.96
C GLY A 117 7.85 9.93 -20.35
N ASN A 118 7.58 8.71 -20.79
CA ASN A 118 6.24 8.29 -21.23
C ASN A 118 5.48 7.64 -20.07
N PHE A 119 4.46 8.32 -19.55
CA PHE A 119 3.55 7.83 -18.51
C PHE A 119 2.21 7.34 -19.08
N GLY A 120 2.16 7.03 -20.36
CA GLY A 120 0.98 6.55 -21.04
C GLY A 120 0.18 7.62 -21.75
N THR A 121 -0.97 7.23 -22.29
CA THR A 121 -1.93 8.12 -22.97
C THR A 121 -3.35 7.80 -22.54
N PRO A 122 -4.33 8.72 -22.70
CA PRO A 122 -5.73 8.41 -22.42
C PRO A 122 -6.31 7.27 -23.28
N GLY A 123 -5.65 6.96 -24.41
CA GLY A 123 -6.10 5.96 -25.41
C GLY A 123 -5.47 4.57 -25.22
N ASN A 124 -5.38 4.02 -24.02
CA ASN A 124 -4.92 2.65 -23.72
C ASN A 124 -3.41 2.34 -23.83
N LEU A 125 -2.56 3.32 -24.09
CA LEU A 125 -1.12 3.09 -23.98
C LEU A 125 -0.70 3.20 -22.52
N GLY A 126 -0.19 2.12 -21.94
CA GLY A 126 0.35 2.11 -20.59
C GLY A 126 1.65 2.91 -20.44
N PRO A 127 2.09 3.20 -19.20
CA PRO A 127 3.36 3.85 -18.94
C PRO A 127 4.54 2.97 -19.37
N ALA A 128 5.64 3.61 -19.79
CA ALA A 128 6.88 2.91 -20.04
C ALA A 128 7.43 2.28 -18.76
N ALA A 129 8.29 1.27 -18.86
CA ALA A 129 8.86 0.61 -17.70
C ALA A 129 9.56 1.63 -16.75
N PRO A 130 9.51 1.42 -15.41
CA PRO A 130 9.97 2.39 -14.42
C PRO A 130 11.46 2.75 -14.51
N ARG A 131 12.25 1.94 -15.20
CA ARG A 131 13.67 2.24 -15.49
C ARG A 131 13.88 3.35 -16.54
N TYR A 132 12.86 3.64 -17.37
CA TYR A 132 12.92 4.65 -18.44
C TYR A 132 12.24 5.97 -18.08
N THR A 133 11.50 6.02 -16.99
CA THR A 133 10.81 7.21 -16.53
C THR A 133 11.49 7.81 -15.30
N CYS A 134 11.40 9.13 -15.17
CA CYS A 134 11.94 9.86 -14.04
C CYS A 134 10.85 10.70 -13.38
N LEU A 135 11.03 11.00 -12.10
CA LEU A 135 10.03 11.65 -11.25
C LEU A 135 10.66 12.73 -10.38
N LEU A 136 9.82 13.69 -10.03
CA LEU A 136 10.11 14.75 -9.09
C LEU A 136 8.80 15.09 -8.36
N TYR A 137 8.87 15.39 -7.07
CA TYR A 137 7.71 15.86 -6.31
C TYR A 137 7.41 17.33 -6.67
N THR A 138 6.16 17.64 -7.05
CA THR A 138 5.81 19.00 -7.53
C THR A 138 5.24 19.91 -6.47
N SER A 139 5.10 19.46 -5.20
CA SER A 139 4.28 20.21 -4.28
C SER A 139 4.89 21.56 -3.89
N ASP A 140 4.23 22.58 -4.36
CA ASP A 140 3.97 23.80 -3.61
C ASP A 140 2.45 23.99 -3.37
N ALA A 141 1.63 23.03 -3.74
CA ALA A 141 0.15 23.12 -3.60
C ALA A 141 -0.36 22.85 -2.18
N ALA A 142 0.53 22.61 -1.21
CA ALA A 142 0.17 22.40 0.19
C ALA A 142 0.62 23.54 1.11
N ASP A 143 1.32 24.55 0.60
CA ASP A 143 1.84 25.68 1.38
C ASP A 143 1.15 27.01 1.03
N GLU A 144 0.07 26.99 0.22
CA GLU A 144 -0.83 28.14 0.01
C GLU A 144 -2.17 27.98 0.70
#